data_84d5f8e408dbd73f78500c668f90c9a0
#
_entry.id   84d5f8e408dbd73f78500c668f90c9a0
#
_cell.length_a   1.000
_cell.length_b   1.000
_cell.length_c   1.000
_cell.angle_alpha   90.00
_cell.angle_beta   90.00
_cell.angle_gamma   90.00
#
_symmetry.space_group_name_H-M   'P 1'
#
loop_
_entity.id
_entity.type
_entity.pdbx_description
1 polymer ?
#
loop_
_entity_poly.entity_id
_entity_poly.type
_entity_poly.pdbx_seq_one_letter_code
_entity_poly.pdbx_strand_id
1 'polypeptide(L)'
;TLLVNSESAHKRDAAAKIAAALSTSALQVSIAAVPWSEFVARLKSGNFDLYYGEYKMTADWDLTELLTGSCNYGRYAGADLTALLAAERTAQGSAHDTAAAKLYAAFQAQMPFAPICFERSSVLTISGVIQGLTPSLTDPFYNLTDWKIRFA
;
A
#
# COMPACT_ATOMS: atom_id res chain seq x y z
N THR A 1 -15.74 6.27 -12.36
CA THR A 1 -14.67 7.26 -12.17
C THR A 1 -13.55 6.68 -11.32
N LEU A 2 -12.28 6.83 -11.76
CA LEU A 2 -11.08 6.52 -11.00
C LEU A 2 -10.47 7.82 -10.46
N LEU A 3 -10.54 8.00 -9.14
CA LEU A 3 -9.99 9.16 -8.45
C LEU A 3 -8.47 9.01 -8.26
N VAL A 4 -7.69 10.05 -8.58
CA VAL A 4 -6.23 10.07 -8.42
C VAL A 4 -5.73 11.46 -8.03
N ASN A 5 -4.63 11.51 -7.25
CA ASN A 5 -3.93 12.77 -6.97
C ASN A 5 -3.22 13.29 -8.22
N SER A 6 -3.53 14.53 -8.63
CA SER A 6 -2.97 15.18 -9.83
C SER A 6 -1.54 15.68 -9.66
N GLU A 7 -1.03 15.81 -8.44
CA GLU A 7 0.28 16.38 -8.17
C GLU A 7 1.44 15.40 -8.45
N SER A 8 1.15 14.10 -8.59
CA SER A 8 2.12 13.06 -8.93
C SER A 8 1.94 12.60 -10.38
N ALA A 9 2.93 12.88 -11.23
CA ALA A 9 2.93 12.40 -12.62
C ALA A 9 2.86 10.88 -12.68
N HIS A 10 3.67 10.20 -11.86
CA HIS A 10 3.68 8.73 -11.78
C HIS A 10 2.29 8.13 -11.47
N LYS A 11 1.57 8.73 -10.51
CA LYS A 11 0.23 8.27 -10.15
C LYS A 11 -0.79 8.51 -11.26
N ARG A 12 -0.70 9.64 -11.97
CA ARG A 12 -1.55 9.91 -13.14
C ARG A 12 -1.31 8.91 -14.27
N ASP A 13 -0.04 8.60 -14.57
CA ASP A 13 0.31 7.64 -15.60
C ASP A 13 -0.15 6.21 -15.25
N ALA A 14 0.00 5.82 -13.98
CA ALA A 14 -0.52 4.55 -13.49
C ALA A 14 -2.04 4.49 -13.59
N ALA A 15 -2.75 5.55 -13.15
CA ALA A 15 -4.20 5.63 -13.26
C ALA A 15 -4.70 5.57 -14.72
N ALA A 16 -3.98 6.20 -15.65
CA ALA A 16 -4.30 6.11 -17.08
C ALA A 16 -4.21 4.68 -17.61
N LYS A 17 -3.16 3.94 -17.24
CA LYS A 17 -2.99 2.54 -17.61
C LYS A 17 -4.07 1.64 -16.98
N ILE A 18 -4.39 1.87 -15.71
CA ILE A 18 -5.46 1.14 -15.00
C ILE A 18 -6.81 1.41 -15.66
N ALA A 19 -7.15 2.67 -15.91
CA ALA A 19 -8.40 3.04 -16.54
C ALA A 19 -8.53 2.41 -17.95
N ALA A 20 -7.46 2.43 -18.73
CA ALA A 20 -7.43 1.79 -20.05
C ALA A 20 -7.62 0.27 -19.96
N ALA A 21 -6.98 -0.40 -18.99
CA ALA A 21 -7.10 -1.84 -18.79
C ALA A 21 -8.48 -2.28 -18.30
N LEU A 22 -9.17 -1.44 -17.53
CA LEU A 22 -10.51 -1.71 -17.02
C LEU A 22 -11.62 -1.33 -17.99
N SER A 23 -11.34 -0.45 -18.95
CA SER A 23 -12.37 0.00 -19.91
C SER A 23 -12.65 -1.07 -20.97
N THR A 24 -13.93 -1.28 -21.22
CA THR A 24 -14.47 -2.19 -22.27
C THR A 24 -15.51 -1.47 -23.09
N SER A 25 -16.11 -2.14 -24.08
CA SER A 25 -17.26 -1.58 -24.82
C SER A 25 -18.47 -1.30 -23.94
N ALA A 26 -18.64 -2.02 -22.83
CA ALA A 26 -19.75 -1.87 -21.90
C ALA A 26 -19.40 -1.01 -20.66
N LEU A 27 -18.13 -0.85 -20.33
CA LEU A 27 -17.66 -0.09 -19.16
C LEU A 27 -16.61 0.92 -19.58
N GLN A 28 -16.89 2.21 -19.36
CA GLN A 28 -15.92 3.28 -19.56
C GLN A 28 -15.43 3.83 -18.23
N VAL A 29 -14.11 3.75 -17.98
CA VAL A 29 -13.50 4.28 -16.76
C VAL A 29 -12.91 5.66 -17.05
N SER A 30 -13.54 6.70 -16.51
CA SER A 30 -13.03 8.08 -16.54
C SER A 30 -12.10 8.35 -15.36
N ILE A 31 -11.13 9.25 -15.55
CA ILE A 31 -10.18 9.64 -14.51
C ILE A 31 -10.55 11.01 -13.94
N ALA A 32 -10.64 11.10 -12.61
CA ALA A 32 -10.74 12.33 -11.85
C ALA A 32 -9.40 12.64 -11.20
N ALA A 33 -8.54 13.39 -11.89
CA ALA A 33 -7.27 13.85 -11.36
C ALA A 33 -7.47 15.18 -10.62
N VAL A 34 -7.31 15.18 -9.30
CA VAL A 34 -7.57 16.33 -8.43
C VAL A 34 -6.39 16.65 -7.53
N PRO A 35 -6.22 17.89 -7.03
CA PRO A 35 -5.19 18.23 -6.05
C PRO A 35 -5.30 17.41 -4.78
N TRP A 36 -4.20 17.29 -4.02
CA TRP A 36 -4.15 16.46 -2.81
C TRP A 36 -5.26 16.76 -1.80
N SER A 37 -5.54 18.03 -1.54
CA SER A 37 -6.58 18.42 -0.58
C SER A 37 -7.97 17.93 -0.99
N GLU A 38 -8.30 18.05 -2.28
CA GLU A 38 -9.56 17.56 -2.82
C GLU A 38 -9.60 16.03 -2.88
N PHE A 39 -8.48 15.39 -3.23
CA PHE A 39 -8.35 13.93 -3.21
C PHE A 39 -8.70 13.36 -1.82
N VAL A 40 -8.09 13.91 -0.76
CA VAL A 40 -8.36 13.48 0.62
C VAL A 40 -9.81 13.78 1.03
N ALA A 41 -10.35 14.93 0.65
CA ALA A 41 -11.75 15.26 0.95
C ALA A 41 -12.74 14.28 0.30
N ARG A 42 -12.49 13.90 -0.96
CA ARG A 42 -13.31 12.92 -1.69
C ARG A 42 -13.19 11.53 -1.10
N LEU A 43 -11.97 11.09 -0.68
CA LEU A 43 -11.78 9.82 0.01
C LEU A 43 -12.62 9.75 1.30
N LYS A 44 -12.54 10.79 2.13
CA LYS A 44 -13.28 10.87 3.40
C LYS A 44 -14.80 10.88 3.21
N SER A 45 -15.28 11.58 2.20
CA SER A 45 -16.72 11.65 1.90
C SER A 45 -17.25 10.42 1.15
N GLY A 46 -16.36 9.60 0.56
CA GLY A 46 -16.74 8.46 -0.30
C GLY A 46 -17.20 8.90 -1.70
N ASN A 47 -16.77 10.06 -2.18
CA ASN A 47 -17.13 10.58 -3.50
C ASN A 47 -16.18 10.07 -4.58
N PHE A 48 -16.23 8.76 -4.83
CA PHE A 48 -15.49 8.05 -5.89
C PHE A 48 -16.12 6.66 -6.12
N ASP A 49 -15.89 6.08 -7.29
CA ASP A 49 -16.19 4.67 -7.54
C ASP A 49 -14.95 3.80 -7.28
N LEU A 50 -13.80 4.27 -7.80
CA LEU A 50 -12.49 3.68 -7.56
C LEU A 50 -11.51 4.80 -7.17
N TYR A 51 -10.48 4.49 -6.43
CA TYR A 51 -9.35 5.41 -6.21
C TYR A 51 -8.02 4.68 -6.35
N TYR A 52 -7.02 5.40 -6.85
CA TYR A 52 -5.63 4.96 -6.86
C TYR A 52 -4.84 5.76 -5.83
N GLY A 53 -4.41 5.07 -4.80
CA GLY A 53 -3.67 5.63 -3.68
C GLY A 53 -2.44 4.82 -3.33
N GLU A 54 -1.72 5.28 -2.33
CA GLU A 54 -0.61 4.57 -1.71
C GLU A 54 -0.81 4.51 -0.21
N TYR A 55 -0.28 3.46 0.39
CA TYR A 55 -0.29 3.27 1.83
C TYR A 55 1.09 2.78 2.27
N LYS A 56 1.64 3.41 3.32
CA LYS A 56 2.89 2.97 3.92
C LYS A 56 2.58 1.86 4.93
N MET A 57 2.90 0.63 4.53
CA MET A 57 2.74 -0.53 5.40
C MET A 57 3.68 -0.46 6.61
N THR A 58 3.23 -1.02 7.72
CA THR A 58 4.07 -1.34 8.88
C THR A 58 4.99 -2.52 8.59
N ALA A 59 6.03 -2.73 9.40
CA ALA A 59 7.02 -3.79 9.17
C ALA A 59 6.42 -5.21 9.27
N ASP A 60 5.35 -5.35 10.01
CA ASP A 60 4.58 -6.59 10.21
C ASP A 60 3.46 -6.80 9.19
N TRP A 61 3.34 -5.92 8.20
CA TRP A 61 2.32 -5.97 7.14
C TRP A 61 0.88 -5.96 7.67
N ASP A 62 0.63 -5.32 8.81
CA ASP A 62 -0.69 -5.23 9.41
C ASP A 62 -1.69 -4.49 8.51
N LEU A 63 -2.76 -5.17 8.13
CA LEU A 63 -3.83 -4.65 7.26
C LEU A 63 -4.96 -3.94 8.03
N THR A 64 -4.84 -3.81 9.35
CA THR A 64 -5.92 -3.27 10.20
C THR A 64 -6.38 -1.90 9.76
N GLU A 65 -5.44 -0.96 9.50
CA GLU A 65 -5.78 0.40 9.09
C GLU A 65 -6.51 0.46 7.75
N LEU A 66 -6.19 -0.44 6.82
CA LEU A 66 -6.82 -0.51 5.49
C LEU A 66 -8.19 -1.17 5.52
N LEU A 67 -8.41 -2.14 6.42
CA LEU A 67 -9.63 -2.95 6.44
C LEU A 67 -10.66 -2.46 7.47
N THR A 68 -10.21 -1.94 8.61
CA THR A 68 -11.09 -1.55 9.73
C THR A 68 -10.75 -0.19 10.33
N GLY A 69 -9.58 0.37 10.02
CA GLY A 69 -9.09 1.62 10.57
C GLY A 69 -9.46 2.86 9.74
N SER A 70 -8.74 3.93 10.00
CA SER A 70 -9.00 5.26 9.43
C SER A 70 -8.72 5.36 7.92
N CYS A 71 -7.95 4.42 7.37
CA CYS A 71 -7.62 4.32 5.95
C CYS A 71 -8.57 3.41 5.16
N ASN A 72 -9.61 2.87 5.78
CA ASN A 72 -10.66 2.08 5.11
C ASN A 72 -11.60 3.00 4.31
N TYR A 73 -11.07 3.72 3.34
CA TYR A 73 -11.86 4.62 2.50
C TYR A 73 -12.85 3.87 1.60
N GLY A 74 -12.54 2.62 1.24
CA GLY A 74 -13.45 1.73 0.51
C GLY A 74 -14.65 1.26 1.34
N ARG A 75 -14.69 1.59 2.64
CA ARG A 75 -15.77 1.21 3.58
C ARG A 75 -16.04 -0.29 3.59
N TYR A 76 -14.97 -1.06 3.45
CA TYR A 76 -15.08 -2.51 3.57
C TYR A 76 -15.62 -2.89 4.95
N ALA A 77 -16.62 -3.78 5.01
CA ALA A 77 -17.29 -4.19 6.23
C ALA A 77 -17.48 -5.73 6.32
N GLY A 78 -16.58 -6.50 5.73
CA GLY A 78 -16.63 -7.97 5.77
C GLY A 78 -16.25 -8.52 7.14
N ALA A 79 -17.22 -9.07 7.87
CA ALA A 79 -17.03 -9.61 9.21
C ALA A 79 -16.00 -10.76 9.23
N ASP A 80 -16.02 -11.63 8.23
CA ASP A 80 -15.13 -12.80 8.15
C ASP A 80 -13.67 -12.40 8.04
N LEU A 81 -13.36 -11.43 7.17
CA LEU A 81 -11.98 -10.96 6.98
C LEU A 81 -11.47 -10.22 8.23
N THR A 82 -12.36 -9.48 8.90
CA THR A 82 -12.02 -8.80 10.16
C THR A 82 -11.71 -9.82 11.28
N ALA A 83 -12.46 -10.90 11.37
CA ALA A 83 -12.22 -11.97 12.34
C ALA A 83 -10.89 -12.70 12.04
N LEU A 84 -10.60 -12.97 10.77
CA LEU A 84 -9.34 -13.59 10.35
C LEU A 84 -8.12 -12.69 10.62
N LEU A 85 -8.25 -11.39 10.42
CA LEU A 85 -7.22 -10.41 10.76
C LEU A 85 -6.92 -10.41 12.27
N ALA A 86 -7.95 -10.41 13.11
CA ALA A 86 -7.79 -10.48 14.56
C ALA A 86 -7.12 -11.81 15.00
N ALA A 87 -7.47 -12.92 14.36
CA ALA A 87 -6.89 -14.23 14.64
C ALA A 87 -5.40 -14.28 14.24
N GLU A 88 -5.03 -13.72 13.09
CA GLU A 88 -3.64 -13.65 12.62
C GLU A 88 -2.77 -12.83 13.59
N ARG A 89 -3.23 -11.67 14.01
CA ARG A 89 -2.50 -10.78 14.93
C ARG A 89 -2.24 -11.38 16.32
N THR A 90 -3.08 -12.30 16.77
CA THR A 90 -2.94 -12.93 18.09
C THR A 90 -2.21 -14.27 18.06
N ALA A 91 -2.06 -14.87 16.89
CA ALA A 91 -1.40 -16.16 16.70
C ALA A 91 0.13 -16.02 16.79
N GLN A 92 0.81 -17.08 17.19
CA GLN A 92 2.27 -17.15 17.30
C GLN A 92 2.82 -18.46 16.70
N GLY A 93 4.08 -18.42 16.25
CA GLY A 93 4.76 -19.58 15.69
C GLY A 93 4.00 -20.15 14.47
N SER A 94 3.91 -21.47 14.35
CA SER A 94 3.22 -22.13 13.22
C SER A 94 1.74 -21.84 13.14
N ALA A 95 1.10 -21.44 14.24
CA ALA A 95 -0.31 -21.01 14.23
C ALA A 95 -0.46 -19.66 13.50
N HIS A 96 0.53 -18.77 13.59
CA HIS A 96 0.56 -17.51 12.84
C HIS A 96 0.58 -17.78 11.32
N ASP A 97 1.47 -18.66 10.84
CA ASP A 97 1.55 -19.01 9.42
C ASP A 97 0.21 -19.55 8.89
N THR A 98 -0.45 -20.38 9.69
CA THR A 98 -1.76 -20.94 9.35
C THR A 98 -2.85 -19.85 9.30
N ALA A 99 -2.85 -18.93 10.26
CA ALA A 99 -3.80 -17.83 10.32
C ALA A 99 -3.57 -16.83 9.17
N ALA A 100 -2.33 -16.49 8.88
CA ALA A 100 -1.94 -15.65 7.76
C ALA A 100 -2.39 -16.26 6.41
N ALA A 101 -2.17 -17.55 6.19
CA ALA A 101 -2.63 -18.23 4.98
C ALA A 101 -4.16 -18.14 4.80
N LYS A 102 -4.93 -18.29 5.87
CA LYS A 102 -6.40 -18.14 5.83
C LYS A 102 -6.82 -16.71 5.56
N LEU A 103 -6.16 -15.74 6.19
CA LEU A 103 -6.41 -14.32 5.97
C LEU A 103 -6.16 -13.93 4.50
N TYR A 104 -5.02 -14.31 3.92
CA TYR A 104 -4.71 -14.00 2.54
C TYR A 104 -5.60 -14.71 1.53
N ALA A 105 -6.02 -15.94 1.80
CA ALA A 105 -7.00 -16.65 0.96
C ALA A 105 -8.35 -15.92 0.95
N ALA A 106 -8.85 -15.50 2.11
CA ALA A 106 -10.07 -14.72 2.22
C ALA A 106 -9.94 -13.35 1.58
N PHE A 107 -8.77 -12.68 1.74
CA PHE A 107 -8.47 -11.41 1.10
C PHE A 107 -8.54 -11.52 -0.44
N GLN A 108 -7.93 -12.56 -1.01
CA GLN A 108 -7.98 -12.81 -2.46
C GLN A 108 -9.41 -13.08 -2.96
N ALA A 109 -10.23 -13.79 -2.17
CA ALA A 109 -11.60 -14.09 -2.53
C ALA A 109 -12.53 -12.87 -2.47
N GLN A 110 -12.32 -11.95 -1.51
CA GLN A 110 -13.16 -10.78 -1.28
C GLN A 110 -12.63 -9.50 -1.93
N MET A 111 -11.33 -9.43 -2.19
CA MET A 111 -10.61 -8.34 -2.86
C MET A 111 -11.06 -6.93 -2.40
N PRO A 112 -10.94 -6.58 -1.11
CA PRO A 112 -11.34 -5.27 -0.61
C PRO A 112 -10.55 -4.12 -1.24
N PHE A 113 -9.33 -4.40 -1.69
CA PHE A 113 -8.50 -3.55 -2.55
C PHE A 113 -7.55 -4.43 -3.38
N ALA A 114 -7.09 -3.91 -4.51
CA ALA A 114 -6.13 -4.60 -5.38
C ALA A 114 -4.73 -3.99 -5.20
N PRO A 115 -3.75 -4.70 -4.65
CA PRO A 115 -2.37 -4.24 -4.62
C PRO A 115 -1.79 -4.25 -6.04
N ILE A 116 -1.26 -3.10 -6.48
CA ILE A 116 -0.71 -2.94 -7.83
C ILE A 116 0.79 -3.17 -7.84
N CYS A 117 1.53 -2.53 -6.91
CA CYS A 117 2.98 -2.68 -6.79
C CYS A 117 3.46 -2.24 -5.40
N PHE A 118 4.69 -2.61 -5.08
CA PHE A 118 5.42 -2.09 -3.93
C PHE A 118 6.48 -1.12 -4.41
N GLU A 119 6.53 0.07 -3.82
CA GLU A 119 7.58 1.02 -4.07
C GLU A 119 8.87 0.56 -3.38
N ARG A 120 9.99 0.62 -4.10
CA ARG A 120 11.31 0.35 -3.53
C ARG A 120 11.96 1.67 -3.14
N SER A 121 12.38 1.76 -1.89
CA SER A 121 13.27 2.84 -1.45
C SER A 121 14.71 2.49 -1.79
N SER A 122 15.49 3.49 -2.22
CA SER A 122 16.91 3.33 -2.52
C SER A 122 17.72 4.29 -1.66
N VAL A 123 18.82 3.80 -1.10
CA VAL A 123 19.82 4.63 -0.43
C VAL A 123 20.99 4.82 -1.40
N LEU A 124 21.26 6.05 -1.75
CA LEU A 124 22.37 6.41 -2.64
C LEU A 124 23.52 6.99 -1.82
N THR A 125 24.72 6.49 -2.05
CA THR A 125 25.95 6.98 -1.42
C THR A 125 27.06 7.14 -2.47
N ILE A 126 28.07 7.93 -2.13
CA ILE A 126 29.29 8.00 -2.96
C ILE A 126 30.00 6.64 -2.85
N SER A 127 30.30 6.06 -4.02
CA SER A 127 30.98 4.77 -4.09
C SER A 127 32.30 4.78 -3.32
N GLY A 128 32.50 3.77 -2.49
CA GLY A 128 33.73 3.60 -1.70
C GLY A 128 33.82 4.41 -0.41
N VAL A 129 32.89 5.39 -0.20
CA VAL A 129 32.92 6.23 1.02
C VAL A 129 32.25 5.52 2.20
N ILE A 130 31.12 4.88 1.98
CA ILE A 130 30.41 4.17 3.05
C ILE A 130 30.35 2.68 2.74
N GLN A 131 30.71 1.85 3.73
CA GLN A 131 30.62 0.39 3.68
C GLN A 131 29.74 -0.13 4.83
N GLY A 132 29.14 -1.32 4.65
CA GLY A 132 28.29 -1.94 5.66
C GLY A 132 26.87 -1.41 5.69
N LEU A 133 26.43 -0.76 4.63
CA LEU A 133 25.04 -0.33 4.48
C LEU A 133 24.10 -1.53 4.36
N THR A 134 23.17 -1.64 5.32
CA THR A 134 22.14 -2.69 5.35
C THR A 134 20.78 -2.07 5.62
N PRO A 135 20.30 -1.13 4.74
CA PRO A 135 19.03 -0.46 4.97
C PRO A 135 17.88 -1.47 5.00
N SER A 136 16.94 -1.26 5.91
CA SER A 136 15.68 -2.01 5.94
C SER A 136 14.58 -1.27 5.17
N LEU A 137 13.45 -1.95 4.95
CA LEU A 137 12.30 -1.35 4.29
C LEU A 137 11.74 -0.14 5.06
N THR A 138 11.83 -0.16 6.38
CA THR A 138 11.25 0.86 7.29
C THR A 138 12.26 1.85 7.83
N ASP A 139 13.56 1.49 7.82
CA ASP A 139 14.63 2.33 8.36
C ASP A 139 15.85 2.34 7.42
N PRO A 140 16.09 3.46 6.70
CA PRO A 140 17.24 3.60 5.82
C PRO A 140 18.57 3.68 6.58
N PHE A 141 18.55 3.97 7.88
CA PHE A 141 19.73 4.06 8.76
C PHE A 141 19.92 2.84 9.64
N TYR A 142 19.26 1.75 9.32
CA TYR A 142 19.40 0.50 10.07
C TYR A 142 20.88 0.09 10.23
N ASN A 143 21.29 -0.28 11.44
CA ASN A 143 22.68 -0.58 11.80
C ASN A 143 23.69 0.54 11.49
N LEU A 144 23.30 1.80 11.66
CA LEU A 144 24.17 2.97 11.45
C LEU A 144 25.52 2.85 12.19
N THR A 145 25.53 2.23 13.35
CA THR A 145 26.75 1.98 14.17
C THR A 145 27.75 1.03 13.51
N ASP A 146 27.31 0.21 12.58
CA ASP A 146 28.17 -0.76 11.87
C ASP A 146 28.74 -0.16 10.57
N TRP A 147 28.31 1.04 10.20
CA TRP A 147 28.79 1.69 8.98
C TRP A 147 30.24 2.14 9.15
N LYS A 148 31.04 1.86 8.14
CA LYS A 148 32.43 2.29 8.07
C LYS A 148 32.56 3.41 7.04
N ILE A 149 32.92 4.60 7.50
CA ILE A 149 33.15 5.76 6.62
C ILE A 149 34.64 5.83 6.31
N ARG A 150 34.97 5.82 5.04
CA ARG A 150 36.36 6.07 4.57
C ARG A 150 36.46 7.53 4.13
N PHE A 151 37.33 8.24 4.79
CA PHE A 151 37.77 9.56 4.34
C PHE A 151 38.85 9.38 3.29
N ALA A 152 38.73 10.05 2.15
CA ALA A 152 39.77 10.09 1.11
C ALA A 152 40.94 10.94 1.56
#